data_afc09f1ff1f5d11541a16a92c7bb6558
#
_entry.id   afc09f1ff1f5d11541a16a92c7bb6558
#
_cell.length_a   1.000
_cell.length_b   1.000
_cell.length_c   1.000
_cell.angle_alpha   90.00
_cell.angle_beta   90.00
_cell.angle_gamma   90.00
#
_symmetry.space_group_name_H-M   'P 1'
#
loop_
_entity.id
_entity.type
_entity.pdbx_description
1 polymer ?
#
loop_
_entity_poly.entity_id
_entity_poly.type
_entity_poly.pdbx_seq_one_letter_code
_entity_poly.pdbx_strand_id
1 'polypeptide(L)'
;MSTYLADKAEDLSVEGASATFTYRRMGSPGGVPLVLVSGLRGTIDSWDPEFLDLLAADHDVILFDNVGIGYTPGEPRDSVEGFADGAIEFIEVLGLAQVDLVGWSMGGFVAQHVVLRRPDLVRRLVVAGSGPGRVPGAQPLPEKVQGIMAKPDAGADDMLYLFFPETEAGRAAGVEHLTKVSTRLAAGGPAVSETAAMRQREAIAKYMAVPFEQVRANLEAIKQPVLYANGVRDVIAPALASYVAVQHLDSATLVLYSDAGHAFLFQHVKAFTTEVANFLAG
;
A
#
# COMPACT_ATOMS: atom_id res chain seq x y z
N MET A 1 0.56 -0.36 27.68
CA MET A 1 1.03 0.73 26.80
C MET A 1 1.86 0.09 25.69
N SER A 2 1.63 0.47 24.44
CA SER A 2 2.42 -0.08 23.32
C SER A 2 3.91 0.25 23.48
N THR A 3 4.77 -0.67 23.05
CA THR A 3 6.23 -0.49 23.02
C THR A 3 6.69 0.12 21.69
N TYR A 4 5.84 0.07 20.66
CA TYR A 4 6.18 0.56 19.31
C TYR A 4 6.27 2.09 19.25
N LEU A 5 7.29 2.59 18.53
CA LEU A 5 7.46 4.02 18.27
C LEU A 5 6.36 4.53 17.34
N ALA A 6 5.97 3.72 16.35
CA ALA A 6 4.88 4.05 15.43
C ALA A 6 3.57 4.39 16.15
N ASP A 7 3.26 3.72 17.26
CA ASP A 7 2.06 4.02 18.05
C ASP A 7 2.12 5.37 18.79
N LYS A 8 3.30 5.96 18.91
CA LYS A 8 3.54 7.23 19.60
C LYS A 8 3.80 8.37 18.62
N ALA A 9 3.91 8.07 17.31
CA ALA A 9 4.15 9.09 16.30
C ALA A 9 2.99 10.09 16.29
N GLU A 10 3.34 11.38 16.26
CA GLU A 10 2.38 12.48 16.24
C GLU A 10 1.71 12.59 14.86
N ASP A 11 0.43 12.97 14.88
CA ASP A 11 -0.28 13.36 13.68
C ASP A 11 0.14 14.78 13.29
N LEU A 12 0.75 14.91 12.14
CA LEU A 12 1.21 16.16 11.56
C LEU A 12 0.25 16.56 10.43
N SER A 13 0.29 17.84 10.05
CA SER A 13 -0.50 18.33 8.93
C SER A 13 0.30 19.24 8.02
N VAL A 14 -0.06 19.24 6.73
CA VAL A 14 0.49 20.15 5.73
C VAL A 14 -0.62 20.62 4.80
N GLU A 15 -0.63 21.91 4.52
CA GLU A 15 -1.60 22.54 3.63
C GLU A 15 -1.25 22.25 2.17
N GLY A 16 -2.20 21.66 1.43
CA GLY A 16 -2.17 21.48 -0.01
C GLY A 16 -3.28 22.28 -0.69
N ALA A 17 -3.29 22.28 -2.01
CA ALA A 17 -4.35 22.93 -2.79
C ALA A 17 -5.67 22.17 -2.73
N SER A 18 -5.62 20.82 -2.64
CA SER A 18 -6.81 19.94 -2.61
C SER A 18 -7.30 19.67 -1.19
N ALA A 19 -6.41 19.66 -0.19
CA ALA A 19 -6.74 19.34 1.20
C ALA A 19 -5.60 19.73 2.15
N THR A 20 -5.90 19.83 3.43
CA THR A 20 -4.91 19.75 4.51
C THR A 20 -4.61 18.28 4.76
N PHE A 21 -3.47 17.82 4.28
CA PHE A 21 -3.07 16.42 4.44
C PHE A 21 -2.65 16.13 5.87
N THR A 22 -3.13 15.02 6.41
CA THR A 22 -2.65 14.45 7.67
C THR A 22 -1.64 13.34 7.41
N TYR A 23 -0.52 13.37 8.11
CA TYR A 23 0.57 12.42 7.93
C TYR A 23 1.31 12.15 9.24
N ARG A 24 2.10 11.07 9.27
CA ARG A 24 3.08 10.77 10.32
C ARG A 24 4.46 10.62 9.70
N ARG A 25 5.48 11.05 10.44
CA ARG A 25 6.88 10.91 10.06
C ARG A 25 7.66 10.32 11.21
N MET A 26 8.48 9.33 10.95
CA MET A 26 9.26 8.62 11.95
C MET A 26 10.59 8.14 11.37
N GLY A 27 11.54 7.83 12.26
CA GLY A 27 12.88 7.43 11.88
C GLY A 27 13.84 8.62 11.79
N SER A 28 14.95 8.45 11.10
CA SER A 28 16.03 9.43 11.03
C SER A 28 16.03 10.16 9.69
N PRO A 29 15.85 11.48 9.65
CA PRO A 29 16.03 12.26 8.43
C PRO A 29 17.50 12.23 8.00
N GLY A 30 17.76 12.14 6.71
CA GLY A 30 19.15 12.20 6.17
C GLY A 30 19.38 11.42 4.89
N GLY A 31 18.39 10.69 4.41
CA GLY A 31 18.39 9.99 3.12
C GLY A 31 17.22 10.40 2.25
N VAL A 32 16.93 9.62 1.21
CA VAL A 32 15.70 9.73 0.43
C VAL A 32 14.55 9.23 1.31
N PRO A 33 13.51 10.05 1.59
CA PRO A 33 12.39 9.63 2.42
C PRO A 33 11.61 8.48 1.79
N LEU A 34 11.09 7.58 2.63
CA LEU A 34 10.26 6.45 2.25
C LEU A 34 8.79 6.80 2.51
N VAL A 35 8.03 7.01 1.45
CA VAL A 35 6.60 7.34 1.53
C VAL A 35 5.76 6.08 1.34
N LEU A 36 4.82 5.83 2.25
CA LEU A 36 3.93 4.68 2.23
C LEU A 36 2.53 5.07 1.74
N VAL A 37 2.00 4.30 0.79
CA VAL A 37 0.66 4.48 0.21
C VAL A 37 -0.23 3.30 0.57
N SER A 38 -1.30 3.58 1.32
CA SER A 38 -2.23 2.58 1.86
C SER A 38 -3.14 1.96 0.80
N GLY A 39 -3.65 0.76 1.08
CA GLY A 39 -4.64 0.06 0.27
C GLY A 39 -6.07 0.55 0.45
N LEU A 40 -7.02 -0.20 -0.12
CA LEU A 40 -8.46 0.03 0.03
C LEU A 40 -8.84 0.06 1.52
N ARG A 41 -9.57 1.11 1.94
CA ARG A 41 -10.00 1.38 3.32
C ARG A 41 -8.85 1.53 4.34
N GLY A 42 -7.59 1.57 3.87
CA GLY A 42 -6.43 1.82 4.72
C GLY A 42 -6.28 3.29 5.06
N THR A 43 -5.92 3.55 6.30
CA THR A 43 -5.51 4.86 6.82
C THR A 43 -4.11 4.77 7.42
N ILE A 44 -3.57 5.88 7.89
CA ILE A 44 -2.29 5.91 8.64
C ILE A 44 -2.33 5.05 9.92
N ASP A 45 -3.53 4.67 10.43
CA ASP A 45 -3.70 3.78 11.58
C ASP A 45 -3.72 2.29 11.22
N SER A 46 -3.78 1.94 9.94
CA SER A 46 -3.96 0.56 9.48
C SER A 46 -2.63 -0.19 9.28
N TRP A 47 -1.50 0.49 9.40
CA TRP A 47 -0.19 -0.11 9.23
C TRP A 47 0.26 -0.84 10.49
N ASP A 48 0.88 -2.00 10.32
CA ASP A 48 1.46 -2.76 11.43
C ASP A 48 2.59 -1.95 12.08
N PRO A 49 2.55 -1.68 13.39
CA PRO A 49 3.53 -0.82 14.05
C PRO A 49 4.93 -1.44 14.08
N GLU A 50 5.07 -2.78 14.11
CA GLU A 50 6.37 -3.43 14.00
C GLU A 50 6.99 -3.23 12.61
N PHE A 51 6.17 -3.30 11.56
CA PHE A 51 6.60 -3.02 10.19
C PHE A 51 7.14 -1.58 10.07
N LEU A 52 6.42 -0.62 10.64
CA LEU A 52 6.83 0.78 10.63
C LEU A 52 8.12 1.02 11.44
N ASP A 53 8.23 0.45 12.63
CA ASP A 53 9.41 0.60 13.49
C ASP A 53 10.66 0.00 12.83
N LEU A 54 10.53 -1.16 12.18
CA LEU A 54 11.64 -1.79 11.48
C LEU A 54 12.11 -0.97 10.26
N LEU A 55 11.19 -0.36 9.51
CA LEU A 55 11.57 0.56 8.43
C LEU A 55 12.18 1.85 8.97
N ALA A 56 11.62 2.40 10.04
CA ALA A 56 12.06 3.65 10.64
C ALA A 56 13.42 3.54 11.37
N ALA A 57 13.92 2.32 11.60
CA ALA A 57 15.25 2.11 12.15
C ALA A 57 16.35 2.68 11.24
N ASP A 58 16.18 2.56 9.93
CA ASP A 58 17.18 2.93 8.92
C ASP A 58 16.69 3.99 7.92
N HIS A 59 15.38 4.29 7.90
CA HIS A 59 14.77 5.20 6.93
C HIS A 59 13.96 6.32 7.59
N ASP A 60 13.81 7.41 6.86
CA ASP A 60 12.88 8.49 7.15
C ASP A 60 11.50 8.09 6.57
N VAL A 61 10.65 7.50 7.39
CA VAL A 61 9.37 6.90 6.99
C VAL A 61 8.24 7.90 7.12
N ILE A 62 7.48 8.08 6.05
CA ILE A 62 6.33 8.98 5.99
C ILE A 62 5.10 8.18 5.52
N LEU A 63 4.03 8.24 6.28
CA LEU A 63 2.73 7.71 5.89
C LEU A 63 1.69 8.83 5.95
N PHE A 64 0.75 8.81 5.02
CA PHE A 64 -0.26 9.87 4.89
C PHE A 64 -1.62 9.30 4.49
N ASP A 65 -2.65 10.02 4.81
CA ASP A 65 -3.99 9.79 4.28
C ASP A 65 -4.20 10.64 3.03
N ASN A 66 -4.63 10.00 1.95
CA ASN A 66 -4.91 10.70 0.69
C ASN A 66 -6.20 11.54 0.79
N VAL A 67 -6.42 12.43 -0.15
CA VAL A 67 -7.59 13.32 -0.19
C VAL A 67 -8.91 12.57 0.01
N GLY A 68 -9.69 12.95 1.01
CA GLY A 68 -10.97 12.34 1.37
C GLY A 68 -10.86 11.00 2.08
N ILE A 69 -9.68 10.61 2.55
CA ILE A 69 -9.43 9.35 3.28
C ILE A 69 -9.01 9.65 4.71
N GLY A 70 -9.56 8.89 5.66
CA GLY A 70 -9.15 8.95 7.06
C GLY A 70 -9.18 10.35 7.65
N TYR A 71 -8.03 10.82 8.09
CA TYR A 71 -7.86 12.15 8.71
C TYR A 71 -7.77 13.31 7.70
N THR A 72 -7.51 13.01 6.41
CA THR A 72 -7.40 14.04 5.37
C THR A 72 -8.78 14.35 4.80
N PRO A 73 -9.31 15.58 4.96
CA PRO A 73 -10.61 15.98 4.43
C PRO A 73 -10.59 16.08 2.90
N GLY A 74 -11.76 16.37 2.33
CA GLY A 74 -11.93 16.61 0.90
C GLY A 74 -12.77 15.55 0.20
N GLU A 75 -12.95 15.72 -1.11
CA GLU A 75 -13.69 14.78 -1.93
C GLU A 75 -12.81 13.61 -2.35
N PRO A 76 -13.14 12.36 -1.98
CA PRO A 76 -12.36 11.20 -2.35
C PRO A 76 -12.34 11.01 -3.87
N ARG A 77 -11.18 10.67 -4.39
CA ARG A 77 -10.98 10.43 -5.82
C ARG A 77 -11.66 9.13 -6.27
N ASP A 78 -12.06 9.05 -7.54
CA ASP A 78 -12.75 7.91 -8.13
C ASP A 78 -11.93 7.19 -9.21
N SER A 79 -10.63 7.51 -9.29
CA SER A 79 -9.67 6.89 -10.19
C SER A 79 -8.30 6.76 -9.54
N VAL A 80 -7.51 5.77 -9.95
CA VAL A 80 -6.14 5.56 -9.46
C VAL A 80 -5.27 6.77 -9.81
N GLU A 81 -5.46 7.35 -10.98
CA GLU A 81 -4.78 8.57 -11.42
C GLU A 81 -5.09 9.75 -10.48
N GLY A 82 -6.35 9.90 -10.06
CA GLY A 82 -6.74 10.95 -9.12
C GLY A 82 -6.13 10.76 -7.74
N PHE A 83 -6.03 9.52 -7.24
CA PHE A 83 -5.30 9.23 -6.00
C PHE A 83 -3.79 9.45 -6.16
N ALA A 84 -3.22 9.21 -7.35
CA ALA A 84 -1.82 9.51 -7.63
C ALA A 84 -1.57 11.02 -7.64
N ASP A 85 -2.49 11.82 -8.18
CA ASP A 85 -2.41 13.29 -8.13
C ASP A 85 -2.39 13.80 -6.68
N GLY A 86 -3.22 13.23 -5.80
CA GLY A 86 -3.21 13.55 -4.37
C GLY A 86 -1.89 13.17 -3.68
N ALA A 87 -1.32 12.01 -4.02
CA ALA A 87 -0.02 11.58 -3.50
C ALA A 87 1.13 12.47 -4.01
N ILE A 88 1.12 12.88 -5.27
CA ILE A 88 2.08 13.82 -5.85
C ILE A 88 1.99 15.18 -5.14
N GLU A 89 0.79 15.71 -4.99
CA GLU A 89 0.56 16.97 -4.28
C GLU A 89 1.12 16.89 -2.84
N PHE A 90 0.83 15.81 -2.11
CA PHE A 90 1.36 15.61 -0.76
C PHE A 90 2.90 15.64 -0.73
N ILE A 91 3.56 14.92 -1.63
CA ILE A 91 5.04 14.89 -1.73
C ILE A 91 5.58 16.29 -2.02
N GLU A 92 4.96 17.03 -2.92
CA GLU A 92 5.37 18.37 -3.32
C GLU A 92 5.20 19.40 -2.21
N VAL A 93 4.06 19.40 -1.50
CA VAL A 93 3.82 20.36 -0.41
C VAL A 93 4.68 20.11 0.83
N LEU A 94 5.15 18.87 1.03
CA LEU A 94 6.19 18.57 2.02
C LEU A 94 7.60 19.05 1.59
N GLY A 95 7.76 19.54 0.36
CA GLY A 95 9.05 20.01 -0.16
C GLY A 95 10.04 18.88 -0.43
N LEU A 96 9.55 17.64 -0.65
CA LEU A 96 10.40 16.49 -0.93
C LEU A 96 10.79 16.48 -2.40
N ALA A 97 12.08 16.63 -2.67
CA ALA A 97 12.59 16.67 -4.04
C ALA A 97 12.55 15.30 -4.72
N GLN A 98 12.76 14.24 -3.95
CA GLN A 98 12.71 12.85 -4.40
C GLN A 98 12.36 11.95 -3.22
N VAL A 99 11.62 10.87 -3.48
CA VAL A 99 11.21 9.87 -2.48
C VAL A 99 11.40 8.45 -3.01
N ASP A 100 11.45 7.48 -2.08
CA ASP A 100 11.15 6.10 -2.38
C ASP A 100 9.68 5.84 -2.05
N LEU A 101 8.99 5.01 -2.83
CA LEU A 101 7.58 4.69 -2.60
C LEU A 101 7.40 3.23 -2.23
N VAL A 102 6.58 2.98 -1.22
CA VAL A 102 6.00 1.67 -0.93
C VAL A 102 4.49 1.76 -1.10
N GLY A 103 3.93 1.04 -2.06
CA GLY A 103 2.49 0.93 -2.23
C GLY A 103 2.00 -0.48 -1.90
N TRP A 104 1.04 -0.60 -0.95
CA TRP A 104 0.42 -1.87 -0.61
C TRP A 104 -0.99 -1.96 -1.20
N SER A 105 -1.30 -3.10 -1.84
CA SER A 105 -2.64 -3.35 -2.40
C SER A 105 -3.04 -2.26 -3.42
N MET A 106 -4.18 -1.58 -3.28
CA MET A 106 -4.55 -0.42 -4.09
C MET A 106 -3.46 0.67 -4.08
N GLY A 107 -2.74 0.83 -2.96
CA GLY A 107 -1.60 1.76 -2.87
C GLY A 107 -0.49 1.46 -3.88
N GLY A 108 -0.32 0.19 -4.26
CA GLY A 108 0.60 -0.21 -5.31
C GLY A 108 0.16 0.27 -6.71
N PHE A 109 -1.15 0.32 -7.00
CA PHE A 109 -1.67 0.92 -8.22
C PHE A 109 -1.37 2.42 -8.25
N VAL A 110 -1.67 3.11 -7.13
CA VAL A 110 -1.42 4.55 -6.97
C VAL A 110 0.07 4.86 -7.13
N ALA A 111 0.94 4.13 -6.46
CA ALA A 111 2.39 4.35 -6.50
C ALA A 111 2.97 4.18 -7.92
N GLN A 112 2.51 3.20 -8.69
CA GLN A 112 2.87 3.04 -10.10
C GLN A 112 2.46 4.27 -10.92
N HIS A 113 1.27 4.83 -10.70
CA HIS A 113 0.80 6.03 -11.39
C HIS A 113 1.53 7.31 -10.96
N VAL A 114 2.00 7.40 -9.72
CA VAL A 114 2.92 8.47 -9.29
C VAL A 114 4.19 8.43 -10.14
N VAL A 115 4.79 7.25 -10.30
CA VAL A 115 6.01 7.07 -11.14
C VAL A 115 5.74 7.45 -12.59
N LEU A 116 4.61 7.04 -13.17
CA LEU A 116 4.27 7.34 -14.56
C LEU A 116 4.05 8.83 -14.80
N ARG A 117 3.48 9.55 -13.85
CA ARG A 117 3.17 10.98 -13.98
C ARG A 117 4.34 11.91 -13.58
N ARG A 118 5.11 11.51 -12.58
CA ARG A 118 6.22 12.25 -12.03
C ARG A 118 7.42 11.34 -11.76
N PRO A 119 8.03 10.82 -12.84
CA PRO A 119 9.20 9.93 -12.72
C PRO A 119 10.39 10.60 -12.01
N ASP A 120 10.46 11.91 -12.02
CA ASP A 120 11.49 12.70 -11.33
C ASP A 120 11.38 12.65 -9.80
N LEU A 121 10.17 12.47 -9.28
CA LEU A 121 9.92 12.41 -7.82
C LEU A 121 10.28 11.05 -7.20
N VAL A 122 10.35 9.99 -7.98
CA VAL A 122 10.51 8.63 -7.41
C VAL A 122 11.86 8.04 -7.79
N ARG A 123 12.65 7.70 -6.77
CA ARG A 123 13.94 7.02 -6.95
C ARG A 123 13.77 5.51 -7.14
N ARG A 124 13.00 4.87 -6.26
CA ARG A 124 12.72 3.42 -6.24
C ARG A 124 11.26 3.16 -5.87
N LEU A 125 10.71 2.10 -6.41
CA LEU A 125 9.32 1.72 -6.19
C LEU A 125 9.22 0.31 -5.60
N VAL A 126 8.49 0.15 -4.50
CA VAL A 126 8.10 -1.15 -3.93
C VAL A 126 6.60 -1.33 -4.10
N VAL A 127 6.20 -2.41 -4.77
CA VAL A 127 4.80 -2.79 -5.02
C VAL A 127 4.51 -4.08 -4.25
N ALA A 128 3.78 -3.96 -3.16
CA ALA A 128 3.49 -5.05 -2.24
C ALA A 128 2.03 -5.50 -2.31
N GLY A 129 1.77 -6.81 -2.47
CA GLY A 129 0.41 -7.37 -2.53
C GLY A 129 -0.45 -6.69 -3.59
N SER A 130 0.13 -6.44 -4.77
CA SER A 130 -0.50 -5.64 -5.82
C SER A 130 -0.03 -6.10 -7.21
N GLY A 131 -0.50 -5.42 -8.25
CA GLY A 131 -0.15 -5.73 -9.64
C GLY A 131 -0.23 -4.50 -10.53
N PRO A 132 0.00 -4.67 -11.85
CA PRO A 132 -0.04 -3.55 -12.79
C PRO A 132 -1.45 -3.29 -13.35
N GLY A 133 -2.47 -3.97 -12.86
CA GLY A 133 -3.81 -4.06 -13.42
C GLY A 133 -4.14 -5.50 -13.81
N ARG A 134 -5.12 -5.67 -14.69
CA ARG A 134 -5.52 -7.00 -15.17
C ARG A 134 -4.50 -7.55 -16.15
N VAL A 135 -4.02 -8.76 -15.88
CA VAL A 135 -3.06 -9.48 -16.74
C VAL A 135 -3.69 -10.70 -17.41
N PRO A 136 -3.12 -11.20 -18.54
CA PRO A 136 -3.56 -12.44 -19.15
C PRO A 136 -3.48 -13.60 -18.17
N GLY A 137 -4.49 -14.48 -18.17
CA GLY A 137 -4.57 -15.63 -17.27
C GLY A 137 -5.11 -15.30 -15.87
N ALA A 138 -5.27 -14.03 -15.51
CA ALA A 138 -5.87 -13.65 -14.23
C ALA A 138 -7.31 -14.15 -14.13
N GLN A 139 -7.61 -14.84 -13.02
CA GLN A 139 -8.96 -15.31 -12.73
C GLN A 139 -9.76 -14.19 -12.05
N PRO A 140 -11.09 -14.17 -12.19
CA PRO A 140 -11.95 -13.30 -11.38
C PRO A 140 -11.73 -13.56 -9.88
N LEU A 141 -11.93 -12.52 -9.06
CA LEU A 141 -11.91 -12.69 -7.61
C LEU A 141 -12.95 -13.73 -7.19
N PRO A 142 -12.64 -14.63 -6.23
CA PRO A 142 -13.61 -15.55 -5.66
C PRO A 142 -14.84 -14.82 -5.11
N GLU A 143 -16.03 -15.41 -5.26
CA GLU A 143 -17.29 -14.80 -4.79
C GLU A 143 -17.25 -14.41 -3.30
N LYS A 144 -16.63 -15.26 -2.46
CA LYS A 144 -16.45 -14.98 -1.04
C LYS A 144 -15.61 -13.71 -0.81
N VAL A 145 -14.53 -13.53 -1.58
CA VAL A 145 -13.68 -12.31 -1.53
C VAL A 145 -14.50 -11.08 -1.94
N GLN A 146 -15.21 -11.17 -3.08
CA GLN A 146 -16.06 -10.08 -3.55
C GLN A 146 -17.13 -9.70 -2.51
N GLY A 147 -17.78 -10.71 -1.90
CA GLY A 147 -18.80 -10.51 -0.87
C GLY A 147 -18.25 -9.81 0.36
N ILE A 148 -17.06 -10.20 0.83
CA ILE A 148 -16.42 -9.55 1.99
C ILE A 148 -16.00 -8.11 1.65
N MET A 149 -15.37 -7.88 0.50
CA MET A 149 -14.93 -6.54 0.08
C MET A 149 -16.10 -5.55 -0.13
N ALA A 150 -17.30 -6.07 -0.36
CA ALA A 150 -18.52 -5.27 -0.50
C ALA A 150 -19.18 -4.91 0.84
N LYS A 151 -18.82 -5.57 1.95
CA LYS A 151 -19.40 -5.28 3.27
C LYS A 151 -19.03 -3.87 3.73
N PRO A 152 -19.96 -3.10 4.30
CA PRO A 152 -19.63 -1.84 4.99
C PRO A 152 -18.68 -2.08 6.16
N ASP A 153 -18.96 -3.11 6.94
CA ASP A 153 -18.22 -3.48 8.15
C ASP A 153 -17.70 -4.93 8.00
N ALA A 154 -16.45 -5.07 7.60
CA ALA A 154 -15.76 -6.36 7.61
C ALA A 154 -15.26 -6.66 9.02
N GLY A 155 -15.68 -7.77 9.60
CA GLY A 155 -15.23 -8.21 10.92
C GLY A 155 -13.83 -8.83 10.92
N ALA A 156 -13.32 -9.16 12.11
CA ALA A 156 -11.99 -9.74 12.27
C ALA A 156 -11.81 -11.05 11.46
N ASP A 157 -12.80 -11.93 11.44
CA ASP A 157 -12.72 -13.18 10.65
C ASP A 157 -12.70 -12.91 9.14
N ASP A 158 -13.39 -11.88 8.66
CA ASP A 158 -13.32 -11.44 7.26
C ASP A 158 -11.91 -10.93 6.91
N MET A 159 -11.30 -10.12 7.79
CA MET A 159 -9.94 -9.61 7.59
C MET A 159 -8.91 -10.74 7.64
N LEU A 160 -9.07 -11.69 8.56
CA LEU A 160 -8.20 -12.87 8.61
C LEU A 160 -8.28 -13.67 7.31
N TYR A 161 -9.48 -13.91 6.78
CA TYR A 161 -9.67 -14.64 5.52
C TYR A 161 -9.07 -13.90 4.31
N LEU A 162 -9.27 -12.59 4.22
CA LEU A 162 -8.77 -11.80 3.10
C LEU A 162 -7.24 -11.70 3.09
N PHE A 163 -6.63 -11.58 4.26
CA PHE A 163 -5.24 -11.14 4.38
C PHE A 163 -4.27 -12.27 4.67
N PHE A 164 -4.72 -13.34 5.34
CA PHE A 164 -3.86 -14.41 5.80
C PHE A 164 -4.36 -15.78 5.29
N PRO A 165 -3.46 -16.73 5.03
CA PRO A 165 -3.87 -18.08 4.63
C PRO A 165 -4.70 -18.78 5.70
N GLU A 166 -5.66 -19.61 5.29
CA GLU A 166 -6.49 -20.45 6.17
C GLU A 166 -5.68 -21.65 6.74
N THR A 167 -4.48 -21.37 7.26
CA THR A 167 -3.63 -22.33 7.98
C THR A 167 -3.49 -21.90 9.42
N GLU A 168 -3.09 -22.80 10.32
CA GLU A 168 -2.86 -22.47 11.73
C GLU A 168 -1.84 -21.31 11.87
N ALA A 169 -0.71 -21.38 11.17
CA ALA A 169 0.33 -20.36 11.18
C ALA A 169 -0.17 -19.02 10.60
N GLY A 170 -0.88 -19.06 9.47
CA GLY A 170 -1.45 -17.86 8.86
C GLY A 170 -2.47 -17.18 9.77
N ARG A 171 -3.39 -17.97 10.37
CA ARG A 171 -4.36 -17.43 11.33
C ARG A 171 -3.68 -16.83 12.57
N ALA A 172 -2.65 -17.50 13.11
CA ALA A 172 -1.89 -16.98 14.25
C ALA A 172 -1.22 -15.64 13.93
N ALA A 173 -0.55 -15.53 12.78
CA ALA A 173 0.06 -14.28 12.31
C ALA A 173 -1.00 -13.18 12.12
N GLY A 174 -2.18 -13.53 11.59
CA GLY A 174 -3.28 -12.59 11.43
C GLY A 174 -3.81 -12.06 12.76
N VAL A 175 -4.03 -12.93 13.75
CA VAL A 175 -4.46 -12.51 15.10
C VAL A 175 -3.40 -11.62 15.75
N GLU A 176 -2.13 -11.95 15.59
CA GLU A 176 -1.02 -11.12 16.09
C GLU A 176 -1.05 -9.72 15.44
N HIS A 177 -1.16 -9.66 14.11
CA HIS A 177 -1.28 -8.40 13.37
C HIS A 177 -2.48 -7.56 13.85
N LEU A 178 -3.68 -8.14 13.90
CA LEU A 178 -4.88 -7.44 14.37
C LEU A 178 -4.71 -6.92 15.81
N THR A 179 -4.01 -7.67 16.67
CA THR A 179 -3.70 -7.23 18.03
C THR A 179 -2.76 -6.03 18.03
N LYS A 180 -1.73 -6.02 17.20
CA LYS A 180 -0.78 -4.90 17.07
C LYS A 180 -1.47 -3.62 16.60
N VAL A 181 -2.25 -3.67 15.53
CA VAL A 181 -2.94 -2.49 14.98
C VAL A 181 -4.08 -2.00 15.87
N SER A 182 -4.62 -2.84 16.76
CA SER A 182 -5.74 -2.50 17.63
C SER A 182 -5.47 -1.27 18.51
N THR A 183 -4.22 -1.01 18.89
CA THR A 183 -3.84 0.14 19.72
C THR A 183 -4.22 1.46 19.05
N ARG A 184 -3.86 1.63 17.78
CA ARG A 184 -4.19 2.85 17.02
C ARG A 184 -5.67 2.90 16.65
N LEU A 185 -6.24 1.78 16.20
CA LEU A 185 -7.66 1.73 15.87
C LEU A 185 -8.56 2.03 17.09
N ALA A 186 -8.18 1.56 18.28
CA ALA A 186 -8.91 1.84 19.52
C ALA A 186 -8.75 3.29 20.01
N ALA A 187 -7.76 4.03 19.54
CA ALA A 187 -7.61 5.46 19.83
C ALA A 187 -8.70 6.33 19.18
N GLY A 188 -9.53 5.74 18.29
CA GLY A 188 -10.74 6.37 17.76
C GLY A 188 -10.48 7.30 16.58
N GLY A 189 -9.46 7.03 15.78
CA GLY A 189 -9.25 7.75 14.52
C GLY A 189 -10.42 7.58 13.53
N PRO A 190 -10.57 8.47 12.55
CA PRO A 190 -11.65 8.41 11.58
C PRO A 190 -11.50 7.18 10.68
N ALA A 191 -12.53 6.35 10.65
CA ALA A 191 -12.65 5.30 9.66
C ALA A 191 -12.84 5.89 8.26
N VAL A 192 -12.45 5.15 7.23
CA VAL A 192 -12.77 5.53 5.84
C VAL A 192 -14.28 5.52 5.65
N SER A 193 -14.86 6.64 5.23
CA SER A 193 -16.30 6.76 5.00
C SER A 193 -16.77 5.79 3.92
N GLU A 194 -18.07 5.41 3.92
CA GLU A 194 -18.62 4.53 2.89
C GLU A 194 -18.55 5.19 1.50
N THR A 195 -18.71 6.50 1.42
CA THR A 195 -18.52 7.25 0.15
C THR A 195 -17.08 7.11 -0.35
N ALA A 196 -16.10 7.28 0.53
CA ALA A 196 -14.68 7.13 0.15
C ALA A 196 -14.36 5.69 -0.25
N ALA A 197 -14.86 4.70 0.48
CA ALA A 197 -14.69 3.29 0.14
C ALA A 197 -15.34 2.94 -1.21
N MET A 198 -16.49 3.50 -1.51
CA MET A 198 -17.15 3.35 -2.82
C MET A 198 -16.30 3.96 -3.95
N ARG A 199 -15.77 5.16 -3.75
CA ARG A 199 -14.89 5.82 -4.73
C ARG A 199 -13.59 5.03 -4.96
N GLN A 200 -12.99 4.48 -3.90
CA GLN A 200 -11.83 3.60 -4.03
C GLN A 200 -12.17 2.33 -4.84
N ARG A 201 -13.34 1.70 -4.61
CA ARG A 201 -13.80 0.55 -5.41
C ARG A 201 -14.03 0.91 -6.87
N GLU A 202 -14.60 2.10 -7.16
CA GLU A 202 -14.71 2.63 -8.53
C GLU A 202 -13.35 2.78 -9.19
N ALA A 203 -12.37 3.36 -8.47
CA ALA A 203 -11.01 3.53 -8.95
C ALA A 203 -10.36 2.18 -9.30
N ILE A 204 -10.49 1.20 -8.41
CA ILE A 204 -10.00 -0.17 -8.66
C ILE A 204 -10.68 -0.78 -9.89
N ALA A 205 -12.00 -0.66 -10.02
CA ALA A 205 -12.76 -1.22 -11.14
C ALA A 205 -12.32 -0.59 -12.48
N LYS A 206 -12.15 0.73 -12.53
CA LYS A 206 -11.62 1.44 -13.72
C LYS A 206 -10.21 0.96 -14.07
N TYR A 207 -9.34 0.87 -13.08
CA TYR A 207 -7.95 0.41 -13.25
C TYR A 207 -7.88 -1.03 -13.78
N MET A 208 -8.69 -1.93 -13.22
CA MET A 208 -8.75 -3.35 -13.64
C MET A 208 -9.44 -3.54 -14.99
N ALA A 209 -10.14 -2.53 -15.53
CA ALA A 209 -10.76 -2.56 -16.85
C ALA A 209 -9.81 -2.13 -17.98
N VAL A 210 -8.62 -1.59 -17.64
CA VAL A 210 -7.63 -1.15 -18.63
C VAL A 210 -7.15 -2.35 -19.47
N PRO A 211 -7.13 -2.25 -20.81
CA PRO A 211 -6.62 -3.32 -21.69
C PRO A 211 -5.16 -3.64 -21.40
N PHE A 212 -4.79 -4.94 -21.49
CA PHE A 212 -3.43 -5.37 -21.15
C PHE A 212 -2.34 -4.70 -22.01
N GLU A 213 -2.62 -4.35 -23.24
CA GLU A 213 -1.67 -3.59 -24.07
C GLU A 213 -1.29 -2.25 -23.45
N GLN A 214 -2.26 -1.55 -22.87
CA GLN A 214 -2.00 -0.30 -22.16
C GLN A 214 -1.27 -0.56 -20.82
N VAL A 215 -1.67 -1.61 -20.09
CA VAL A 215 -0.96 -2.05 -18.87
C VAL A 215 0.51 -2.31 -19.19
N ARG A 216 0.80 -3.05 -20.26
CA ARG A 216 2.17 -3.31 -20.71
C ARG A 216 2.92 -2.03 -21.07
N ALA A 217 2.30 -1.14 -21.84
CA ALA A 217 2.92 0.13 -22.19
C ALA A 217 3.25 1.00 -20.96
N ASN A 218 2.39 0.99 -19.95
CA ASN A 218 2.62 1.65 -18.67
C ASN A 218 3.82 1.04 -17.94
N LEU A 219 3.93 -0.29 -17.87
CA LEU A 219 5.07 -0.97 -17.26
C LEU A 219 6.38 -0.65 -17.99
N GLU A 220 6.39 -0.72 -19.32
CA GLU A 220 7.55 -0.38 -20.17
C GLU A 220 7.98 1.09 -20.02
N ALA A 221 7.07 1.98 -19.62
CA ALA A 221 7.37 3.39 -19.35
C ALA A 221 8.04 3.64 -17.98
N ILE A 222 7.88 2.74 -17.00
CA ILE A 222 8.54 2.84 -15.69
C ILE A 222 10.03 2.50 -15.85
N LYS A 223 10.90 3.45 -15.53
CA LYS A 223 12.36 3.29 -15.64
C LYS A 223 13.07 3.17 -14.31
N GLN A 224 12.38 3.46 -13.22
CA GLN A 224 12.88 3.28 -11.87
C GLN A 224 13.07 1.79 -11.56
N PRO A 225 14.02 1.43 -10.70
CA PRO A 225 14.08 0.10 -10.12
C PRO A 225 12.78 -0.20 -9.35
N VAL A 226 12.21 -1.41 -9.56
CA VAL A 226 10.96 -1.85 -8.93
C VAL A 226 11.18 -3.15 -8.17
N LEU A 227 10.75 -3.19 -6.91
CA LEU A 227 10.58 -4.42 -6.13
C LEU A 227 9.10 -4.79 -6.10
N TYR A 228 8.72 -5.88 -6.76
CA TYR A 228 7.43 -6.51 -6.55
C TYR A 228 7.56 -7.57 -5.44
N ALA A 229 6.62 -7.57 -4.51
CA ALA A 229 6.54 -8.62 -3.50
C ALA A 229 5.09 -9.07 -3.29
N ASN A 230 4.87 -10.39 -3.13
CA ASN A 230 3.53 -10.91 -2.95
C ASN A 230 3.50 -12.25 -2.18
N GLY A 231 2.37 -12.52 -1.54
CA GLY A 231 2.04 -13.84 -1.02
C GLY A 231 1.50 -14.75 -2.14
N VAL A 232 1.99 -15.97 -2.22
CA VAL A 232 1.52 -16.96 -3.24
C VAL A 232 0.05 -17.35 -3.00
N ARG A 233 -0.42 -17.23 -1.75
CA ARG A 233 -1.80 -17.55 -1.35
C ARG A 233 -2.69 -16.31 -1.25
N ASP A 234 -2.29 -15.21 -1.87
CA ASP A 234 -3.08 -13.98 -1.92
C ASP A 234 -4.36 -14.20 -2.74
N VAL A 235 -5.51 -14.08 -2.08
CA VAL A 235 -6.84 -14.28 -2.67
C VAL A 235 -7.41 -12.98 -3.28
N ILE A 236 -6.77 -11.83 -3.04
CA ILE A 236 -7.17 -10.50 -3.53
C ILE A 236 -6.34 -10.09 -4.74
N ALA A 237 -5.02 -10.14 -4.62
CA ALA A 237 -4.06 -9.77 -5.65
C ALA A 237 -3.14 -10.96 -5.99
N PRO A 238 -3.59 -11.90 -6.83
CA PRO A 238 -2.81 -13.10 -7.13
C PRO A 238 -1.41 -12.80 -7.64
N ALA A 239 -0.41 -13.52 -7.13
CA ALA A 239 1.01 -13.36 -7.46
C ALA A 239 1.34 -13.45 -8.96
N LEU A 240 0.44 -14.02 -9.77
CA LEU A 240 0.53 -14.03 -11.23
C LEU A 240 0.67 -12.60 -11.80
N ALA A 241 -0.07 -11.63 -11.23
CA ALA A 241 0.00 -10.24 -11.71
C ALA A 241 1.37 -9.62 -11.48
N SER A 242 1.98 -9.87 -10.32
CA SER A 242 3.35 -9.44 -10.01
C SER A 242 4.39 -10.13 -10.91
N TYR A 243 4.20 -11.44 -11.17
CA TYR A 243 5.07 -12.19 -12.09
C TYR A 243 5.02 -11.67 -13.52
N VAL A 244 3.83 -11.34 -14.03
CA VAL A 244 3.68 -10.76 -15.37
C VAL A 244 4.29 -9.35 -15.42
N ALA A 245 4.09 -8.55 -14.37
CA ALA A 245 4.62 -7.19 -14.32
C ALA A 245 6.14 -7.14 -14.50
N VAL A 246 6.89 -7.99 -13.79
CA VAL A 246 8.36 -7.96 -13.85
C VAL A 246 8.93 -8.38 -15.21
N GLN A 247 8.13 -9.02 -16.06
CA GLN A 247 8.54 -9.37 -17.42
C GLN A 247 8.53 -8.18 -18.39
N HIS A 248 7.91 -7.07 -18.00
CA HIS A 248 7.76 -5.86 -18.81
C HIS A 248 8.46 -4.63 -18.20
N LEU A 249 9.31 -4.84 -17.20
CA LEU A 249 10.10 -3.79 -16.53
C LEU A 249 11.59 -3.99 -16.82
N ASP A 250 12.31 -2.91 -17.11
CA ASP A 250 13.75 -2.96 -17.41
C ASP A 250 14.59 -3.34 -16.17
N SER A 251 14.15 -2.92 -14.98
CA SER A 251 14.85 -3.15 -13.71
C SER A 251 13.86 -3.53 -12.62
N ALA A 252 13.64 -4.84 -12.43
CA ALA A 252 12.70 -5.34 -11.46
C ALA A 252 13.19 -6.60 -10.74
N THR A 253 12.82 -6.71 -9.47
CA THR A 253 12.97 -7.91 -8.65
C THR A 253 11.59 -8.37 -8.20
N LEU A 254 11.38 -9.69 -8.14
CA LEU A 254 10.17 -10.31 -7.61
C LEU A 254 10.51 -11.19 -6.41
N VAL A 255 9.83 -10.94 -5.28
CA VAL A 255 9.89 -11.78 -4.08
C VAL A 255 8.53 -12.40 -3.82
N LEU A 256 8.48 -13.72 -3.65
CA LEU A 256 7.24 -14.46 -3.38
C LEU A 256 7.35 -15.26 -2.08
N TYR A 257 6.35 -15.09 -1.20
CA TYR A 257 6.21 -15.80 0.06
C TYR A 257 5.20 -16.95 -0.12
N SER A 258 5.68 -18.19 -0.16
CA SER A 258 4.87 -19.37 -0.54
C SER A 258 3.76 -19.73 0.45
N ASP A 259 3.91 -19.32 1.68
CA ASP A 259 3.03 -19.61 2.84
C ASP A 259 2.20 -18.40 3.29
N ALA A 260 2.21 -17.29 2.53
CA ALA A 260 1.56 -16.05 2.91
C ALA A 260 0.47 -15.60 1.93
N GLY A 261 -0.47 -14.81 2.44
CA GLY A 261 -1.58 -14.18 1.71
C GLY A 261 -1.31 -12.70 1.40
N HIS A 262 -2.39 -11.91 1.36
CA HIS A 262 -2.35 -10.49 0.99
C HIS A 262 -1.52 -9.63 1.96
N ALA A 263 -1.52 -9.98 3.25
CA ALA A 263 -0.72 -9.32 4.28
C ALA A 263 0.62 -10.02 4.56
N PHE A 264 1.25 -10.62 3.54
CA PHE A 264 2.56 -11.26 3.65
C PHE A 264 3.60 -10.34 4.32
N LEU A 265 3.52 -9.04 4.08
CA LEU A 265 4.43 -8.03 4.63
C LEU A 265 4.31 -7.90 6.16
N PHE A 266 3.20 -8.28 6.74
CA PHE A 266 2.96 -8.33 8.19
C PHE A 266 3.18 -9.74 8.76
N GLN A 267 2.90 -10.78 7.98
CA GLN A 267 3.21 -12.16 8.34
C GLN A 267 4.72 -12.42 8.38
N HIS A 268 5.46 -11.87 7.44
CA HIS A 268 6.92 -12.00 7.30
C HIS A 268 7.63 -10.66 7.52
N VAL A 269 7.21 -9.91 8.55
CA VAL A 269 7.58 -8.52 8.74
C VAL A 269 9.10 -8.28 8.69
N LYS A 270 9.91 -9.09 9.39
CA LYS A 270 11.37 -8.95 9.43
C LYS A 270 12.02 -9.29 8.08
N ALA A 271 11.56 -10.37 7.43
CA ALA A 271 12.10 -10.76 6.15
C ALA A 271 11.79 -9.70 5.09
N PHE A 272 10.55 -9.24 5.02
CA PHE A 272 10.16 -8.25 4.02
C PHE A 272 10.81 -6.87 4.25
N THR A 273 10.92 -6.40 5.49
CA THR A 273 11.63 -5.13 5.77
C THR A 273 13.10 -5.22 5.42
N THR A 274 13.74 -6.39 5.60
CA THR A 274 15.12 -6.63 5.14
C THR A 274 15.23 -6.57 3.61
N GLU A 275 14.28 -7.17 2.87
CA GLU A 275 14.23 -7.07 1.39
C GLU A 275 14.05 -5.63 0.92
N VAL A 276 13.16 -4.87 1.57
CA VAL A 276 12.97 -3.45 1.28
C VAL A 276 14.25 -2.67 1.54
N ALA A 277 14.89 -2.83 2.70
CA ALA A 277 16.13 -2.13 3.05
C ALA A 277 17.26 -2.43 2.05
N ASN A 278 17.46 -3.70 1.70
CA ASN A 278 18.46 -4.11 0.70
C ASN A 278 18.17 -3.49 -0.67
N PHE A 279 16.92 -3.50 -1.10
CA PHE A 279 16.50 -2.90 -2.37
C PHE A 279 16.70 -1.38 -2.39
N LEU A 280 16.44 -0.68 -1.28
CA LEU A 280 16.61 0.76 -1.18
C LEU A 280 18.08 1.20 -1.09
N ALA A 281 18.95 0.35 -0.57
CA ALA A 281 20.37 0.64 -0.41
C ALA A 281 21.14 0.62 -1.75
N GLY A 282 20.69 -0.14 -2.70
CA GLY A 282 21.49 -0.21 -3.89
C GLY A 282 21.18 -0.84 -5.08
#